data_2fb840815750840bd40a896a578a5620
#
_entry.id   2fb840815750840bd40a896a578a5620
#
_cell.length_a   1.000
_cell.length_b   1.000
_cell.length_c   1.000
_cell.angle_alpha   90.00
_cell.angle_beta   90.00
_cell.angle_gamma   90.00
#
_symmetry.space_group_name_H-M   'P 1'
#
loop_
_entity.id
_entity.type
_entity.pdbx_description
1 polymer ?
#
loop_
_entity_poly.entity_id
_entity_poly.type
_entity_poly.pdbx_seq_one_letter_code
_entity_poly.pdbx_strand_id
1 'polypeptide(L)'
;VRKEATRTMLNWVGCAVGGSRHETVDNAIGALAPFSGPAQASVLGRGERMDVLHAALMNGISSHVFDFDDTHLKTVIHPAGPVASAILALSEYRPVSGRDFLNALVLGIETECRIGNAVYPTHYDMGWHITGTAGVFGAAAATGRLLGLSEQQMLWAFGLAATQPVGLKVMFGTMTKPFHPGRAAQSGFTAALLASHDYTSSEEVLEASNGWANVLSRDPDYSEITEGLGETYEVLLNAYKPFACGIVIHPAIDGCIQLRNEHELTADQIEGIELQVHPLVLQLTGKKTPQTGLEGKFSVYHAAAAAIIDGAGGVQQFSDESVRNPVTVSLRDRVTTVVDPDIHEDQARITITLKEGGRRLEKFIEHAIGSVENPMTDADLEAKFIGLADGVLPSGQVRQLLDLCWNIETLPSASLIAEGAIGA
;
A
#
# COMPACT_ATOMS: atom_id res chain seq x y z
N VAL A 1 0.48 12.90 14.95
CA VAL A 1 0.58 11.44 15.05
C VAL A 1 -0.80 10.79 15.09
N ARG A 2 -1.64 11.00 16.14
CA ARG A 2 -2.96 10.30 16.26
C ARG A 2 -3.89 10.57 15.09
N LYS A 3 -4.02 11.85 14.68
CA LYS A 3 -4.84 12.18 13.50
C LYS A 3 -4.35 11.41 12.27
N GLU A 4 -3.04 11.34 12.07
CA GLU A 4 -2.47 10.63 10.92
C GLU A 4 -2.68 9.12 11.00
N ALA A 5 -2.55 8.53 12.19
CA ALA A 5 -2.90 7.13 12.39
C ALA A 5 -4.38 6.82 12.07
N THR A 6 -5.30 7.74 12.41
CA THR A 6 -6.71 7.63 12.04
C THR A 6 -6.91 7.70 10.53
N ARG A 7 -6.23 8.63 9.84
CA ARG A 7 -6.24 8.73 8.37
C ARG A 7 -5.71 7.46 7.70
N THR A 8 -4.60 6.94 8.24
CA THR A 8 -4.00 5.66 7.79
C THR A 8 -4.98 4.51 7.93
N MET A 9 -5.61 4.38 9.09
CA MET A 9 -6.63 3.35 9.34
C MET A 9 -7.82 3.47 8.40
N LEU A 10 -8.36 4.69 8.22
CA LEU A 10 -9.46 4.97 7.29
C LEU A 10 -9.10 4.58 5.86
N ASN A 11 -7.94 5.02 5.38
CA ASN A 11 -7.47 4.68 4.04
C ASN A 11 -7.32 3.17 3.86
N TRP A 12 -6.73 2.47 4.85
CA TRP A 12 -6.54 1.03 4.80
C TRP A 12 -7.89 0.28 4.77
N VAL A 13 -8.86 0.66 5.61
CA VAL A 13 -10.21 0.04 5.61
C VAL A 13 -10.87 0.22 4.24
N GLY A 14 -10.83 1.43 3.68
CA GLY A 14 -11.38 1.70 2.34
C GLY A 14 -10.75 0.81 1.28
N CYS A 15 -9.41 0.67 1.29
CA CYS A 15 -8.68 -0.19 0.36
C CYS A 15 -9.01 -1.67 0.57
N ALA A 16 -9.10 -2.15 1.81
CA ALA A 16 -9.43 -3.54 2.13
C ALA A 16 -10.86 -3.91 1.70
N VAL A 17 -11.83 -3.05 1.98
CA VAL A 17 -13.22 -3.24 1.54
C VAL A 17 -13.29 -3.21 0.00
N GLY A 18 -12.72 -2.19 -0.65
CA GLY A 18 -12.78 -2.04 -2.09
C GLY A 18 -12.12 -3.18 -2.84
N GLY A 19 -10.97 -3.69 -2.35
CA GLY A 19 -10.24 -4.80 -2.97
C GLY A 19 -10.83 -6.18 -2.70
N SER A 20 -11.77 -6.30 -1.75
CA SER A 20 -12.26 -7.58 -1.25
C SER A 20 -12.93 -8.49 -2.30
N ARG A 21 -13.50 -7.90 -3.35
CA ARG A 21 -14.21 -8.63 -4.43
C ARG A 21 -13.32 -8.89 -5.65
N HIS A 22 -12.02 -8.56 -5.58
CA HIS A 22 -11.10 -8.83 -6.68
C HIS A 22 -10.80 -10.33 -6.78
N GLU A 23 -10.66 -10.86 -8.01
CA GLU A 23 -10.41 -12.29 -8.27
C GLU A 23 -9.19 -12.86 -7.52
N THR A 24 -8.18 -12.02 -7.23
CA THR A 24 -7.03 -12.40 -6.41
C THR A 24 -7.45 -12.87 -5.02
N VAL A 25 -8.43 -12.21 -4.42
CA VAL A 25 -8.97 -12.56 -3.10
C VAL A 25 -9.85 -13.80 -3.19
N ASP A 26 -10.67 -13.91 -4.25
CA ASP A 26 -11.49 -15.10 -4.52
C ASP A 26 -10.62 -16.35 -4.65
N ASN A 27 -9.53 -16.25 -5.43
CA ASN A 27 -8.57 -17.34 -5.60
C ASN A 27 -7.88 -17.71 -4.29
N ALA A 28 -7.48 -16.73 -3.49
CA ALA A 28 -6.84 -16.98 -2.19
C ALA A 28 -7.80 -17.64 -1.18
N ILE A 29 -9.02 -17.14 -1.07
CA ILE A 29 -10.07 -17.73 -0.21
C ILE A 29 -10.40 -19.15 -0.70
N GLY A 30 -10.66 -19.34 -1.99
CA GLY A 30 -10.96 -20.65 -2.56
C GLY A 30 -9.91 -21.71 -2.28
N ALA A 31 -8.62 -21.30 -2.30
CA ALA A 31 -7.51 -22.20 -2.02
C ALA A 31 -7.31 -22.49 -0.54
N LEU A 32 -7.52 -21.52 0.35
CA LEU A 32 -7.09 -21.61 1.75
C LEU A 32 -8.24 -21.81 2.75
N ALA A 33 -9.48 -21.44 2.41
CA ALA A 33 -10.61 -21.60 3.31
C ALA A 33 -10.82 -23.07 3.81
N PRO A 34 -10.61 -24.13 2.99
CA PRO A 34 -10.71 -25.50 3.47
C PRO A 34 -9.71 -25.87 4.59
N PHE A 35 -8.63 -25.10 4.73
CA PHE A 35 -7.57 -25.33 5.72
C PHE A 35 -7.60 -24.31 6.87
N SER A 36 -8.53 -23.34 6.82
CA SER A 36 -8.73 -22.38 7.91
C SER A 36 -9.32 -23.07 9.14
N GLY A 37 -8.90 -22.59 10.32
CA GLY A 37 -9.43 -23.03 11.60
C GLY A 37 -10.81 -22.44 11.91
N PRO A 38 -11.17 -22.26 13.20
CA PRO A 38 -12.45 -21.66 13.60
C PRO A 38 -12.65 -20.26 13.02
N ALA A 39 -13.89 -19.88 12.73
CA ALA A 39 -14.28 -18.56 12.20
C ALA A 39 -14.16 -17.47 13.28
N GLN A 40 -12.94 -16.94 13.47
CA GLN A 40 -12.58 -16.01 14.55
C GLN A 40 -12.57 -14.55 14.12
N ALA A 41 -12.23 -14.28 12.87
CA ALA A 41 -12.10 -12.93 12.34
C ALA A 41 -12.69 -12.78 10.93
N SER A 42 -13.11 -11.58 10.58
CA SER A 42 -13.82 -11.25 9.35
C SER A 42 -12.86 -10.94 8.20
N VAL A 43 -13.25 -11.31 6.99
CA VAL A 43 -12.68 -10.76 5.76
C VAL A 43 -13.51 -9.52 5.39
N LEU A 44 -12.89 -8.34 5.43
CA LEU A 44 -13.58 -7.06 5.23
C LEU A 44 -14.25 -7.00 3.84
N GLY A 45 -15.42 -6.39 3.73
CA GLY A 45 -16.21 -6.31 2.51
C GLY A 45 -16.89 -7.62 2.10
N ARG A 46 -16.77 -8.66 2.90
CA ARG A 46 -17.29 -10.02 2.61
C ARG A 46 -18.06 -10.60 3.80
N GLY A 47 -18.82 -11.66 3.53
CA GLY A 47 -19.49 -12.43 4.59
C GLY A 47 -18.64 -13.55 5.22
N GLU A 48 -17.48 -13.86 4.61
CA GLU A 48 -16.59 -14.92 5.08
C GLU A 48 -15.85 -14.53 6.35
N ARG A 49 -15.76 -15.48 7.26
CA ARG A 49 -14.93 -15.42 8.47
C ARG A 49 -13.94 -16.59 8.47
N MET A 50 -12.72 -16.34 8.90
CA MET A 50 -11.63 -17.31 8.95
C MET A 50 -10.99 -17.32 10.35
N ASP A 51 -10.02 -18.19 10.59
CA ASP A 51 -9.19 -18.01 11.78
C ASP A 51 -8.38 -16.70 11.66
N VAL A 52 -7.88 -16.18 12.78
CA VAL A 52 -7.23 -14.86 12.84
C VAL A 52 -6.05 -14.72 11.89
N LEU A 53 -5.29 -15.80 11.66
CA LEU A 53 -4.10 -15.76 10.81
C LEU A 53 -4.48 -15.68 9.32
N HIS A 54 -5.49 -16.45 8.90
CA HIS A 54 -5.99 -16.40 7.53
C HIS A 54 -6.78 -15.12 7.25
N ALA A 55 -7.55 -14.60 8.21
CA ALA A 55 -8.24 -13.32 8.07
C ALA A 55 -7.23 -12.17 7.91
N ALA A 56 -6.13 -12.15 8.70
CA ALA A 56 -5.04 -11.19 8.53
C ALA A 56 -4.41 -11.26 7.13
N LEU A 57 -4.15 -12.48 6.64
CA LEU A 57 -3.64 -12.69 5.27
C LEU A 57 -4.60 -12.13 4.22
N MET A 58 -5.90 -12.46 4.29
CA MET A 58 -6.89 -12.02 3.31
C MET A 58 -7.08 -10.51 3.31
N ASN A 59 -7.16 -9.88 4.47
CA ASN A 59 -7.31 -8.43 4.59
C ASN A 59 -6.08 -7.69 4.08
N GLY A 60 -4.87 -8.22 4.29
CA GLY A 60 -3.64 -7.68 3.73
C GLY A 60 -3.58 -7.81 2.20
N ILE A 61 -4.05 -8.93 1.63
CA ILE A 61 -4.18 -9.09 0.17
C ILE A 61 -5.20 -8.07 -0.37
N SER A 62 -6.39 -8.00 0.23
CA SER A 62 -7.47 -7.11 -0.20
C SER A 62 -7.04 -5.65 -0.20
N SER A 63 -6.37 -5.20 0.87
CA SER A 63 -5.97 -3.79 1.01
C SER A 63 -4.95 -3.35 -0.04
N HIS A 64 -4.16 -4.28 -0.58
CA HIS A 64 -3.07 -3.98 -1.51
C HIS A 64 -3.36 -4.28 -2.98
N VAL A 65 -4.41 -5.05 -3.29
CA VAL A 65 -4.66 -5.55 -4.65
C VAL A 65 -4.82 -4.44 -5.70
N PHE A 66 -5.33 -3.28 -5.30
CA PHE A 66 -5.46 -2.13 -6.19
C PHE A 66 -4.21 -1.24 -6.24
N ASP A 67 -3.18 -1.55 -5.43
CA ASP A 67 -2.00 -0.67 -5.29
C ASP A 67 -2.40 0.79 -5.01
N PHE A 68 -3.43 0.93 -4.15
CA PHE A 68 -4.09 2.19 -3.85
C PHE A 68 -4.00 2.57 -2.36
N ASP A 69 -3.34 1.72 -1.58
CA ASP A 69 -3.06 1.89 -0.17
C ASP A 69 -1.98 2.96 0.08
N ASP A 70 -1.74 3.23 1.35
CA ASP A 70 -0.73 4.20 1.80
C ASP A 70 0.70 3.81 1.38
N THR A 71 1.58 4.79 1.36
CA THR A 71 3.00 4.58 1.03
C THR A 71 3.87 5.50 1.87
N HIS A 72 4.82 4.93 2.59
CA HIS A 72 5.89 5.66 3.24
C HIS A 72 6.95 6.01 2.19
N LEU A 73 7.01 7.28 1.76
CA LEU A 73 7.77 7.68 0.55
C LEU A 73 9.28 7.46 0.69
N LYS A 74 9.85 7.61 1.89
CA LYS A 74 11.29 7.42 2.13
C LYS A 74 11.76 6.00 1.81
N THR A 75 10.90 4.98 1.94
CA THR A 75 11.26 3.56 1.77
C THR A 75 10.39 2.81 0.75
N VAL A 76 9.36 3.46 0.21
CA VAL A 76 8.30 2.86 -0.62
C VAL A 76 7.59 1.65 0.03
N ILE A 77 7.60 1.57 1.37
CA ILE A 77 6.80 0.62 2.14
C ILE A 77 5.33 1.04 2.10
N HIS A 78 4.42 0.05 2.09
CA HIS A 78 2.98 0.23 2.29
C HIS A 78 2.62 -0.24 3.71
N PRO A 79 2.71 0.66 4.72
CA PRO A 79 2.84 0.19 6.10
C PRO A 79 1.53 -0.29 6.73
N ALA A 80 0.38 0.28 6.35
CA ALA A 80 -0.88 -0.15 6.96
C ALA A 80 -1.26 -1.59 6.62
N GLY A 81 -0.88 -2.08 5.43
CA GLY A 81 -1.22 -3.43 4.96
C GLY A 81 -0.83 -4.53 5.96
N PRO A 82 0.45 -4.70 6.30
CA PRO A 82 0.90 -5.68 7.27
C PRO A 82 0.34 -5.44 8.68
N VAL A 83 0.43 -4.20 9.17
CA VAL A 83 0.15 -3.87 10.57
C VAL A 83 -1.34 -3.93 10.87
N ALA A 84 -2.15 -3.15 10.14
CA ALA A 84 -3.58 -3.05 10.43
C ALA A 84 -4.30 -4.39 10.20
N SER A 85 -3.89 -5.18 9.19
CA SER A 85 -4.47 -6.51 8.95
C SER A 85 -4.26 -7.45 10.13
N ALA A 86 -3.06 -7.46 10.72
CA ALA A 86 -2.74 -8.31 11.87
C ALA A 86 -3.52 -7.89 13.12
N ILE A 87 -3.49 -6.58 13.47
CA ILE A 87 -4.09 -6.12 14.72
C ILE A 87 -5.62 -6.03 14.66
N LEU A 88 -6.23 -5.84 13.49
CA LEU A 88 -7.69 -5.89 13.38
C LEU A 88 -8.20 -7.32 13.56
N ALA A 89 -7.56 -8.31 12.93
CA ALA A 89 -7.91 -9.72 13.14
C ALA A 89 -7.75 -10.12 14.62
N LEU A 90 -6.69 -9.65 15.31
CA LEU A 90 -6.52 -9.87 16.74
C LEU A 90 -7.64 -9.21 17.56
N SER A 91 -8.11 -8.02 17.17
CA SER A 91 -9.15 -7.29 17.91
C SER A 91 -10.53 -7.95 17.85
N GLU A 92 -10.78 -8.83 16.89
CA GLU A 92 -11.99 -9.67 16.86
C GLU A 92 -11.84 -10.94 17.74
N TYR A 93 -10.62 -11.34 18.02
CA TYR A 93 -10.34 -12.51 18.86
C TYR A 93 -10.25 -12.18 20.35
N ARG A 94 -9.78 -10.97 20.68
CA ARG A 94 -9.68 -10.49 22.06
C ARG A 94 -10.02 -8.99 22.14
N PRO A 95 -10.54 -8.51 23.30
CA PRO A 95 -10.88 -7.09 23.44
C PRO A 95 -9.66 -6.20 23.27
N VAL A 96 -9.76 -5.24 22.33
CA VAL A 96 -8.76 -4.19 22.08
C VAL A 96 -9.52 -2.87 21.93
N SER A 97 -9.25 -1.88 22.80
CA SER A 97 -9.87 -0.57 22.66
C SER A 97 -9.37 0.14 21.38
N GLY A 98 -10.18 1.04 20.81
CA GLY A 98 -9.75 1.79 19.64
C GLY A 98 -8.48 2.62 19.89
N ARG A 99 -8.30 3.11 21.12
CA ARG A 99 -7.05 3.82 21.52
C ARG A 99 -5.84 2.88 21.49
N ASP A 100 -5.94 1.68 22.05
CA ASP A 100 -4.84 0.72 22.05
C ASP A 100 -4.55 0.23 20.65
N PHE A 101 -5.57 0.09 19.81
CA PHE A 101 -5.42 -0.22 18.40
C PHE A 101 -4.59 0.86 17.68
N LEU A 102 -4.94 2.16 17.80
CA LEU A 102 -4.19 3.25 17.18
C LEU A 102 -2.75 3.33 17.70
N ASN A 103 -2.53 3.13 19.00
CA ASN A 103 -1.18 3.10 19.56
C ASN A 103 -0.35 1.94 18.99
N ALA A 104 -0.95 0.77 18.83
CA ALA A 104 -0.30 -0.39 18.22
C ALA A 104 -0.04 -0.19 16.72
N LEU A 105 -0.97 0.45 16.01
CA LEU A 105 -0.80 0.80 14.60
C LEU A 105 0.41 1.73 14.40
N VAL A 106 0.50 2.80 15.19
CA VAL A 106 1.67 3.71 15.16
C VAL A 106 2.95 2.95 15.46
N LEU A 107 2.98 2.15 16.53
CA LEU A 107 4.17 1.37 16.89
C LEU A 107 4.62 0.43 15.78
N GLY A 108 3.68 -0.26 15.12
CA GLY A 108 4.00 -1.16 14.02
C GLY A 108 4.57 -0.40 12.83
N ILE A 109 3.95 0.71 12.42
CA ILE A 109 4.41 1.56 11.32
C ILE A 109 5.82 2.11 11.64
N GLU A 110 6.05 2.64 12.85
CA GLU A 110 7.37 3.08 13.29
C GLU A 110 8.42 1.96 13.14
N THR A 111 8.08 0.77 13.63
CA THR A 111 9.01 -0.37 13.63
C THR A 111 9.41 -0.76 12.22
N GLU A 112 8.44 -0.99 11.33
CA GLU A 112 8.77 -1.45 9.98
C GLU A 112 9.42 -0.38 9.11
N CYS A 113 9.00 0.90 9.24
CA CYS A 113 9.58 1.98 8.48
C CYS A 113 11.01 2.29 8.92
N ARG A 114 11.32 2.30 10.21
CA ARG A 114 12.67 2.49 10.72
C ARG A 114 13.61 1.34 10.35
N ILE A 115 13.15 0.09 10.46
CA ILE A 115 13.91 -1.07 9.98
C ILE A 115 14.08 -0.99 8.46
N GLY A 116 13.07 -0.55 7.74
CA GLY A 116 13.15 -0.30 6.31
C GLY A 116 14.15 0.79 5.94
N ASN A 117 14.16 1.94 6.66
CA ASN A 117 15.13 3.01 6.47
C ASN A 117 16.58 2.49 6.60
N ALA A 118 16.83 1.61 7.57
CA ALA A 118 18.17 1.07 7.82
C ALA A 118 18.74 0.25 6.65
N VAL A 119 17.91 -0.28 5.77
CA VAL A 119 18.33 -1.15 4.65
C VAL A 119 18.05 -0.55 3.27
N TYR A 120 17.25 0.50 3.18
CA TYR A 120 16.96 1.21 1.93
C TYR A 120 18.14 2.13 1.55
N PRO A 121 18.47 2.30 0.26
CA PRO A 121 17.81 1.70 -0.91
C PRO A 121 18.35 0.32 -1.32
N THR A 122 19.52 -0.11 -0.80
CA THR A 122 20.25 -1.27 -1.34
C THR A 122 19.46 -2.57 -1.28
N HIS A 123 18.66 -2.78 -0.24
CA HIS A 123 17.73 -3.90 -0.11
C HIS A 123 16.71 -3.93 -1.26
N TYR A 124 16.11 -2.76 -1.54
CA TYR A 124 15.14 -2.62 -2.62
C TYR A 124 15.78 -2.81 -4.00
N ASP A 125 17.00 -2.29 -4.20
CA ASP A 125 17.77 -2.43 -5.45
C ASP A 125 18.17 -3.87 -5.74
N MET A 126 18.41 -4.67 -4.70
CA MET A 126 18.65 -6.11 -4.83
C MET A 126 17.44 -6.90 -5.33
N GLY A 127 16.26 -6.30 -5.37
CA GLY A 127 15.05 -6.92 -5.91
C GLY A 127 14.02 -7.31 -4.86
N TRP A 128 14.19 -6.97 -3.59
CA TRP A 128 13.23 -7.23 -2.55
C TRP A 128 12.04 -6.25 -2.61
N HIS A 129 10.84 -6.74 -2.31
CA HIS A 129 9.68 -5.89 -2.04
C HIS A 129 9.63 -5.56 -0.56
N ILE A 130 10.14 -4.40 -0.20
CA ILE A 130 10.40 -3.99 1.18
C ILE A 130 9.16 -4.04 2.08
N THR A 131 7.94 -3.82 1.55
CA THR A 131 6.69 -4.00 2.29
C THR A 131 6.54 -5.39 2.89
N GLY A 132 6.89 -6.43 2.14
CA GLY A 132 6.80 -7.81 2.62
C GLY A 132 7.91 -8.17 3.60
N THR A 133 9.12 -7.66 3.37
CA THR A 133 10.31 -8.04 4.16
C THR A 133 10.45 -7.25 5.45
N ALA A 134 10.07 -5.96 5.49
CA ALA A 134 10.07 -5.13 6.69
C ALA A 134 8.73 -5.17 7.43
N GLY A 135 7.61 -5.28 6.71
CA GLY A 135 6.26 -5.28 7.30
C GLY A 135 6.00 -6.40 8.30
N VAL A 136 6.73 -7.50 8.21
CA VAL A 136 6.64 -8.59 9.19
C VAL A 136 7.06 -8.12 10.60
N PHE A 137 8.02 -7.22 10.72
CA PHE A 137 8.42 -6.64 12.01
C PHE A 137 7.34 -5.69 12.55
N GLY A 138 6.74 -4.86 11.68
CA GLY A 138 5.64 -3.99 12.07
C GLY A 138 4.44 -4.75 12.61
N ALA A 139 4.04 -5.80 11.90
CA ALA A 139 2.96 -6.69 12.35
C ALA A 139 3.31 -7.41 13.66
N ALA A 140 4.55 -7.87 13.84
CA ALA A 140 5.01 -8.50 15.08
C ALA A 140 5.02 -7.53 16.26
N ALA A 141 5.55 -6.31 16.09
CA ALA A 141 5.59 -5.27 17.12
C ALA A 141 4.19 -4.87 17.59
N ALA A 142 3.30 -4.57 16.63
CA ALA A 142 1.94 -4.15 16.94
C ALA A 142 1.12 -5.25 17.64
N THR A 143 1.19 -6.46 17.12
CA THR A 143 0.52 -7.63 17.70
C THR A 143 1.08 -7.95 19.07
N GLY A 144 2.41 -7.96 19.21
CA GLY A 144 3.10 -8.23 20.48
C GLY A 144 2.75 -7.19 21.55
N ARG A 145 2.64 -5.92 21.18
CA ARG A 145 2.18 -4.85 22.08
C ARG A 145 0.78 -5.13 22.62
N LEU A 146 -0.15 -5.53 21.74
CA LEU A 146 -1.53 -5.85 22.13
C LEU A 146 -1.64 -7.14 22.92
N LEU A 147 -0.75 -8.11 22.70
CA LEU A 147 -0.65 -9.33 23.50
C LEU A 147 -0.03 -9.08 24.88
N GLY A 148 0.65 -7.93 25.08
CA GLY A 148 1.32 -7.58 26.33
C GLY A 148 2.64 -8.33 26.50
N LEU A 149 3.37 -8.57 25.41
CA LEU A 149 4.67 -9.24 25.46
C LEU A 149 5.65 -8.47 26.34
N SER A 150 6.45 -9.20 27.12
CA SER A 150 7.63 -8.64 27.78
C SER A 150 8.69 -8.21 26.77
N GLU A 151 9.66 -7.42 27.19
CA GLU A 151 10.81 -7.01 26.37
C GLU A 151 11.51 -8.24 25.77
N GLN A 152 11.78 -9.26 26.59
CA GLN A 152 12.40 -10.50 26.14
C GLN A 152 11.56 -11.24 25.08
N GLN A 153 10.25 -11.32 25.28
CA GLN A 153 9.35 -11.95 24.32
C GLN A 153 9.27 -11.13 23.01
N MET A 154 9.36 -9.78 23.11
CA MET A 154 9.39 -8.93 21.90
C MET A 154 10.68 -9.15 21.08
N LEU A 155 11.84 -9.30 21.74
CA LEU A 155 13.09 -9.67 21.04
C LEU A 155 12.94 -11.01 20.32
N TRP A 156 12.34 -12.02 20.95
CA TRP A 156 12.06 -13.30 20.29
C TRP A 156 11.04 -13.16 19.15
N ALA A 157 10.02 -12.32 19.31
CA ALA A 157 9.07 -12.05 18.23
C ALA A 157 9.77 -11.45 16.99
N PHE A 158 10.71 -10.54 17.20
CA PHE A 158 11.51 -9.98 16.09
C PHE A 158 12.42 -11.04 15.46
N GLY A 159 13.07 -11.90 16.24
CA GLY A 159 13.85 -12.99 15.71
C GLY A 159 13.03 -13.97 14.86
N LEU A 160 11.81 -14.30 15.33
CA LEU A 160 10.86 -15.11 14.58
C LEU A 160 10.33 -14.41 13.32
N ALA A 161 10.12 -13.10 13.37
CA ALA A 161 9.70 -12.31 12.22
C ALA A 161 10.81 -12.25 11.15
N ALA A 162 12.04 -11.98 11.57
CA ALA A 162 13.20 -11.85 10.69
C ALA A 162 13.52 -13.10 9.86
N THR A 163 13.14 -14.28 10.33
CA THR A 163 13.34 -15.52 9.57
C THR A 163 12.27 -15.79 8.51
N GLN A 164 11.29 -14.88 8.35
CA GLN A 164 10.16 -15.02 7.45
C GLN A 164 10.05 -13.89 6.41
N PRO A 165 11.15 -13.36 5.83
CA PRO A 165 11.04 -12.31 4.83
C PRO A 165 10.35 -12.83 3.58
N VAL A 166 9.44 -12.01 3.00
CA VAL A 166 8.68 -12.36 1.81
C VAL A 166 8.58 -11.17 0.87
N GLY A 167 8.70 -11.45 -0.42
CA GLY A 167 8.41 -10.47 -1.45
C GLY A 167 9.58 -10.15 -2.38
N LEU A 168 9.32 -10.31 -3.69
CA LEU A 168 10.25 -9.97 -4.76
C LEU A 168 9.60 -8.97 -5.72
N LYS A 169 10.33 -7.95 -6.17
CA LYS A 169 9.86 -6.94 -7.14
C LYS A 169 9.44 -7.54 -8.48
N VAL A 170 10.03 -8.66 -8.87
CA VAL A 170 9.64 -9.36 -10.11
C VAL A 170 8.15 -9.78 -10.14
N MET A 171 7.49 -9.83 -8.98
CA MET A 171 6.06 -10.16 -8.87
C MET A 171 5.14 -8.96 -9.17
N PHE A 172 5.67 -7.77 -9.40
CA PHE A 172 4.86 -6.59 -9.69
C PHE A 172 4.06 -6.77 -10.98
N GLY A 173 2.75 -6.48 -10.92
CA GLY A 173 1.81 -6.73 -12.00
C GLY A 173 1.21 -8.15 -12.00
N THR A 174 1.40 -8.90 -10.93
CA THR A 174 0.78 -10.23 -10.73
C THR A 174 -0.02 -10.28 -9.43
N MET A 175 -0.87 -11.28 -9.26
CA MET A 175 -1.61 -11.54 -8.00
C MET A 175 -0.70 -11.78 -6.81
N THR A 176 0.59 -12.07 -7.02
CA THR A 176 1.55 -12.33 -5.94
C THR A 176 2.01 -11.03 -5.25
N LYS A 177 1.97 -9.86 -5.92
CA LYS A 177 2.34 -8.61 -5.24
C LYS A 177 1.49 -8.34 -4.00
N PRO A 178 0.14 -8.34 -4.06
CA PRO A 178 -0.70 -8.13 -2.87
C PRO A 178 -0.60 -9.24 -1.82
N PHE A 179 -0.14 -10.43 -2.18
CA PHE A 179 0.15 -11.48 -1.21
C PHE A 179 1.24 -11.06 -0.20
N HIS A 180 2.20 -10.20 -0.60
CA HIS A 180 3.33 -9.84 0.26
C HIS A 180 2.91 -9.15 1.58
N PRO A 181 2.14 -8.04 1.60
CA PRO A 181 1.69 -7.43 2.85
C PRO A 181 0.77 -8.36 3.66
N GLY A 182 -0.09 -9.14 3.00
CA GLY A 182 -0.92 -10.11 3.68
C GLY A 182 -0.09 -11.20 4.38
N ARG A 183 0.92 -11.72 3.69
CA ARG A 183 1.81 -12.72 4.29
C ARG A 183 2.67 -12.13 5.40
N ALA A 184 3.12 -10.89 5.27
CA ALA A 184 3.83 -10.18 6.33
C ALA A 184 2.95 -10.01 7.59
N ALA A 185 1.67 -9.65 7.41
CA ALA A 185 0.69 -9.60 8.50
C ALA A 185 0.57 -10.95 9.21
N GLN A 186 0.32 -12.02 8.45
CA GLN A 186 0.18 -13.37 9.00
C GLN A 186 1.46 -13.86 9.70
N SER A 187 2.62 -13.61 9.10
CA SER A 187 3.92 -14.03 9.63
C SER A 187 4.30 -13.29 10.91
N GLY A 188 4.10 -11.94 10.95
CA GLY A 188 4.36 -11.14 12.14
C GLY A 188 3.39 -11.47 13.28
N PHE A 189 2.11 -11.70 12.98
CA PHE A 189 1.15 -12.17 13.96
C PHE A 189 1.56 -13.52 14.53
N THR A 190 1.95 -14.47 13.69
CA THR A 190 2.45 -15.79 14.10
C THR A 190 3.67 -15.67 15.01
N ALA A 191 4.62 -14.79 14.66
CA ALA A 191 5.83 -14.54 15.44
C ALA A 191 5.47 -14.05 16.87
N ALA A 192 4.56 -13.08 16.99
CA ALA A 192 4.11 -12.57 18.27
C ALA A 192 3.37 -13.64 19.13
N LEU A 193 2.54 -14.48 18.50
CA LEU A 193 1.87 -15.59 19.19
C LEU A 193 2.87 -16.61 19.72
N LEU A 194 3.83 -17.03 18.91
CA LEU A 194 4.86 -17.98 19.34
C LEU A 194 5.68 -17.42 20.51
N ALA A 195 6.11 -16.17 20.40
CA ALA A 195 6.87 -15.50 21.45
C ALA A 195 6.06 -15.35 22.76
N SER A 196 4.74 -15.16 22.69
CA SER A 196 3.86 -15.10 23.87
C SER A 196 3.82 -16.42 24.65
N HIS A 197 4.23 -17.53 24.04
CA HIS A 197 4.40 -18.84 24.63
C HIS A 197 5.87 -19.21 24.88
N ASP A 198 6.73 -18.20 25.02
CA ASP A 198 8.16 -18.36 25.31
C ASP A 198 8.93 -19.18 24.24
N TYR A 199 8.49 -19.08 22.99
CA TYR A 199 9.23 -19.66 21.86
C TYR A 199 10.45 -18.80 21.58
N THR A 200 11.62 -19.30 21.91
CA THR A 200 12.88 -18.56 21.89
C THR A 200 13.41 -18.31 20.47
N SER A 201 14.14 -17.21 20.29
CA SER A 201 14.82 -16.85 19.04
C SER A 201 16.09 -16.06 19.33
N SER A 202 16.81 -15.66 18.27
CA SER A 202 17.97 -14.78 18.39
C SER A 202 17.55 -13.40 18.91
N GLU A 203 18.35 -12.83 19.79
CA GLU A 203 18.16 -11.48 20.35
C GLU A 203 18.87 -10.39 19.53
N GLU A 204 19.80 -10.77 18.65
CA GLU A 204 20.61 -9.88 17.80
C GLU A 204 20.26 -10.07 16.31
N VAL A 205 18.98 -10.38 16.01
CA VAL A 205 18.60 -10.83 14.67
C VAL A 205 18.77 -9.78 13.58
N LEU A 206 18.69 -8.49 13.91
CA LEU A 206 18.85 -7.41 12.93
C LEU A 206 20.33 -7.18 12.60
N GLU A 207 21.17 -7.01 13.63
CA GLU A 207 22.54 -6.50 13.52
C GLU A 207 23.64 -7.58 13.47
N ALA A 208 23.36 -8.80 13.87
CA ALA A 208 24.36 -9.89 13.79
C ALA A 208 24.94 -10.01 12.37
N SER A 209 26.19 -10.43 12.24
CA SER A 209 26.90 -10.54 10.94
C SER A 209 26.16 -11.41 9.92
N ASN A 210 25.37 -12.36 10.38
CA ASN A 210 24.46 -13.20 9.59
C ASN A 210 22.98 -12.91 9.92
N GLY A 211 22.72 -11.73 10.49
CA GLY A 211 21.39 -11.22 10.81
C GLY A 211 20.68 -10.65 9.58
N TRP A 212 19.42 -10.30 9.78
CA TRP A 212 18.49 -9.92 8.73
C TRP A 212 19.01 -8.76 7.86
N ALA A 213 19.50 -7.68 8.47
CA ALA A 213 19.91 -6.49 7.72
C ALA A 213 21.18 -6.78 6.90
N ASN A 214 22.15 -7.49 7.47
CA ASN A 214 23.42 -7.83 6.80
C ASN A 214 23.24 -8.89 5.68
N VAL A 215 22.24 -9.77 5.80
CA VAL A 215 21.95 -10.79 4.76
C VAL A 215 21.16 -10.19 3.60
N LEU A 216 20.25 -9.24 3.88
CA LEU A 216 19.30 -8.74 2.89
C LEU A 216 19.64 -7.33 2.38
N SER A 217 20.71 -6.70 2.87
CA SER A 217 21.22 -5.41 2.38
C SER A 217 22.74 -5.44 2.26
N ARG A 218 23.28 -4.55 1.44
CA ARG A 218 24.76 -4.45 1.26
C ARG A 218 25.41 -3.47 2.21
N ASP A 219 24.63 -2.48 2.68
CA ASP A 219 25.15 -1.36 3.48
C ASP A 219 24.06 -0.87 4.43
N PRO A 220 23.76 -1.63 5.51
CA PRO A 220 22.73 -1.25 6.47
C PRO A 220 23.22 -0.13 7.38
N ASP A 221 22.37 0.90 7.59
CA ASP A 221 22.59 1.99 8.56
C ASP A 221 21.68 1.80 9.77
N TYR A 222 22.21 1.25 10.84
CA TYR A 222 21.46 0.99 12.07
C TYR A 222 21.09 2.27 12.84
N SER A 223 21.70 3.42 12.56
CA SER A 223 21.34 4.69 13.20
C SER A 223 19.91 5.11 12.83
N GLU A 224 19.44 4.79 11.62
CA GLU A 224 18.09 5.05 11.16
C GLU A 224 16.99 4.38 12.01
N ILE A 225 17.33 3.31 12.73
CA ILE A 225 16.37 2.62 13.61
C ILE A 225 16.11 3.44 14.88
N THR A 226 17.14 4.05 15.46
CA THR A 226 17.07 4.63 16.81
C THR A 226 17.14 6.14 16.84
N GLU A 227 17.70 6.81 15.82
CA GLU A 227 17.81 8.26 15.79
C GLU A 227 16.42 8.93 15.80
N GLY A 228 16.22 9.90 16.70
CA GLY A 228 14.95 10.61 16.86
C GLY A 228 13.78 9.73 17.33
N LEU A 229 14.04 8.53 17.86
CA LEU A 229 12.97 7.64 18.35
C LEU A 229 12.18 8.30 19.48
N GLY A 230 10.85 8.41 19.29
CA GLY A 230 9.96 9.10 20.23
C GLY A 230 9.86 10.62 20.05
N GLU A 231 10.67 11.21 19.17
CA GLU A 231 10.65 12.64 18.80
C GLU A 231 10.10 12.85 17.39
N THR A 232 10.58 12.07 16.43
CA THR A 232 10.09 12.02 15.05
C THR A 232 9.29 10.74 14.81
N TYR A 233 8.28 10.83 13.96
CA TYR A 233 7.36 9.71 13.71
C TYR A 233 7.21 9.45 12.22
N GLU A 234 7.55 8.24 11.79
CA GLU A 234 7.49 7.80 10.40
C GLU A 234 6.06 7.81 9.83
N VAL A 235 5.04 7.61 10.67
CA VAL A 235 3.63 7.72 10.26
C VAL A 235 3.27 9.11 9.70
N LEU A 236 4.02 10.16 10.03
CA LEU A 236 3.83 11.51 9.48
C LEU A 236 4.39 11.66 8.06
N LEU A 237 5.24 10.74 7.62
CA LEU A 237 5.79 10.66 6.27
C LEU A 237 4.98 9.72 5.37
N ASN A 238 3.84 9.24 5.87
CA ASN A 238 2.95 8.36 5.13
C ASN A 238 2.10 9.17 4.13
N ALA A 239 2.11 8.78 2.87
CA ALA A 239 1.37 9.41 1.79
C ALA A 239 0.17 8.55 1.39
N TYR A 240 -0.90 9.18 0.91
CA TYR A 240 -2.10 8.48 0.45
C TYR A 240 -2.25 8.65 -1.05
N LYS A 241 -2.36 7.54 -1.76
CA LYS A 241 -2.45 7.55 -3.21
C LYS A 241 -3.80 8.08 -3.69
N PRO A 242 -3.85 9.10 -4.55
CA PRO A 242 -5.05 9.50 -5.30
C PRO A 242 -5.26 8.64 -6.56
N PHE A 243 -4.22 7.90 -6.99
CA PHE A 243 -4.22 7.06 -8.18
C PHE A 243 -3.91 5.61 -7.83
N ALA A 244 -4.63 4.66 -8.45
CA ALA A 244 -4.60 3.24 -8.11
C ALA A 244 -3.47 2.47 -8.82
N CYS A 245 -2.21 2.91 -8.63
CA CYS A 245 -1.05 2.37 -9.35
C CYS A 245 0.27 2.60 -8.59
N GLY A 246 1.40 2.23 -9.20
CA GLY A 246 2.73 2.48 -8.64
C GLY A 246 2.97 3.96 -8.36
N ILE A 247 3.48 4.28 -7.16
CA ILE A 247 3.61 5.67 -6.69
C ILE A 247 4.51 6.53 -7.61
N VAL A 248 5.54 5.96 -8.20
CA VAL A 248 6.51 6.67 -9.05
C VAL A 248 5.94 7.25 -10.35
N ILE A 249 4.71 6.85 -10.73
CA ILE A 249 4.05 7.40 -11.93
C ILE A 249 2.96 8.43 -11.61
N HIS A 250 2.72 8.71 -10.33
CA HIS A 250 1.74 9.71 -9.92
C HIS A 250 2.01 11.11 -10.49
N PRO A 251 3.26 11.63 -10.54
CA PRO A 251 3.54 12.92 -11.16
C PRO A 251 3.17 12.97 -12.65
N ALA A 252 3.39 11.88 -13.39
CA ALA A 252 3.01 11.81 -14.80
C ALA A 252 1.48 11.83 -14.99
N ILE A 253 0.73 11.12 -14.15
CA ILE A 253 -0.75 11.14 -14.16
C ILE A 253 -1.26 12.54 -13.83
N ASP A 254 -0.78 13.11 -12.73
CA ASP A 254 -1.20 14.43 -12.25
C ASP A 254 -0.98 15.50 -13.31
N GLY A 255 0.23 15.55 -13.90
CA GLY A 255 0.54 16.50 -14.97
C GLY A 255 -0.30 16.30 -16.24
N CYS A 256 -0.58 15.07 -16.62
CA CYS A 256 -1.49 14.77 -17.73
C CYS A 256 -2.92 15.27 -17.45
N ILE A 257 -3.46 15.03 -16.24
CA ILE A 257 -4.77 15.52 -15.83
C ILE A 257 -4.82 17.05 -15.82
N GLN A 258 -3.80 17.69 -15.26
CA GLN A 258 -3.74 19.16 -15.23
C GLN A 258 -3.73 19.75 -16.64
N LEU A 259 -2.84 19.28 -17.54
CA LEU A 259 -2.79 19.76 -18.93
C LEU A 259 -4.11 19.50 -19.69
N ARG A 260 -4.71 18.30 -19.47
CA ARG A 260 -6.02 17.97 -20.03
C ARG A 260 -7.07 19.00 -19.64
N ASN A 261 -7.15 19.32 -18.36
CA ASN A 261 -8.18 20.21 -17.82
C ASN A 261 -7.91 21.67 -18.17
N GLU A 262 -6.65 22.12 -18.14
CA GLU A 262 -6.25 23.51 -18.49
C GLU A 262 -6.51 23.85 -19.97
N HIS A 263 -6.43 22.84 -20.85
CA HIS A 263 -6.54 23.03 -22.30
C HIS A 263 -7.70 22.27 -22.94
N GLU A 264 -8.58 21.66 -22.14
CA GLU A 264 -9.75 20.89 -22.59
C GLU A 264 -9.38 19.81 -23.64
N LEU A 265 -8.27 19.09 -23.40
CA LEU A 265 -7.69 18.17 -24.36
C LEU A 265 -8.51 16.88 -24.48
N THR A 266 -8.59 16.38 -25.72
CA THR A 266 -9.12 15.05 -26.06
C THR A 266 -8.04 14.22 -26.77
N ALA A 267 -8.13 12.89 -26.70
CA ALA A 267 -7.11 11.98 -27.23
C ALA A 267 -6.85 12.11 -28.74
N ASP A 268 -7.87 12.52 -29.50
CA ASP A 268 -7.79 12.72 -30.95
C ASP A 268 -7.00 13.97 -31.36
N GLN A 269 -6.89 14.99 -30.50
CA GLN A 269 -6.10 16.19 -30.73
C GLN A 269 -4.59 15.97 -30.53
N ILE A 270 -4.21 14.88 -29.81
CA ILE A 270 -2.83 14.65 -29.39
C ILE A 270 -2.07 13.88 -30.48
N GLU A 271 -0.91 14.39 -30.88
CA GLU A 271 0.05 13.71 -31.74
C GLU A 271 0.93 12.75 -30.92
N GLY A 272 1.45 13.21 -29.77
CA GLY A 272 2.29 12.43 -28.87
C GLY A 272 2.40 13.04 -27.49
N ILE A 273 2.78 12.19 -26.53
CA ILE A 273 3.08 12.54 -25.14
C ILE A 273 4.51 12.11 -24.84
N GLU A 274 5.36 13.02 -24.41
CA GLU A 274 6.70 12.73 -23.93
C GLU A 274 6.74 12.93 -22.41
N LEU A 275 7.24 11.92 -21.70
CA LEU A 275 7.41 11.93 -20.26
C LEU A 275 8.90 11.88 -19.93
N GLN A 276 9.43 12.94 -19.35
CA GLN A 276 10.79 12.97 -18.82
C GLN A 276 10.73 12.58 -17.35
N VAL A 277 11.42 11.49 -16.99
CA VAL A 277 11.24 10.78 -15.71
C VAL A 277 12.55 10.22 -15.17
N HIS A 278 12.63 10.02 -13.86
CA HIS A 278 13.74 9.34 -13.22
C HIS A 278 13.88 7.87 -13.70
N PRO A 279 15.11 7.30 -13.75
CA PRO A 279 15.34 5.90 -14.18
C PRO A 279 14.48 4.87 -13.45
N LEU A 280 14.22 5.06 -12.14
CA LEU A 280 13.41 4.16 -11.31
C LEU A 280 11.98 3.99 -11.85
N VAL A 281 11.42 5.03 -12.47
CA VAL A 281 10.08 4.97 -13.07
C VAL A 281 10.00 3.85 -14.11
N LEU A 282 11.00 3.74 -14.99
CA LEU A 282 11.01 2.68 -16.01
C LEU A 282 11.36 1.32 -15.45
N GLN A 283 12.17 1.25 -14.40
CA GLN A 283 12.49 -0.01 -13.73
C GLN A 283 11.24 -0.65 -13.11
N LEU A 284 10.36 0.17 -12.51
CA LEU A 284 9.17 -0.30 -11.80
C LEU A 284 7.93 -0.34 -12.69
N THR A 285 7.79 0.61 -13.63
CA THR A 285 6.53 0.84 -14.37
C THR A 285 6.73 0.96 -15.89
N GLY A 286 7.79 0.36 -16.42
CA GLY A 286 8.14 0.43 -17.84
C GLY A 286 7.39 -0.55 -18.75
N LYS A 287 6.30 -1.20 -18.31
CA LYS A 287 5.50 -2.10 -19.17
C LYS A 287 4.83 -1.31 -20.29
N LYS A 288 5.28 -1.48 -21.54
CA LYS A 288 4.73 -0.77 -22.72
C LYS A 288 3.36 -1.29 -23.16
N THR A 289 3.16 -2.61 -23.07
CA THR A 289 1.97 -3.29 -23.61
C THR A 289 1.32 -4.16 -22.53
N PRO A 290 0.78 -3.54 -21.45
CA PRO A 290 0.07 -4.31 -20.43
C PRO A 290 -1.15 -5.00 -21.02
N GLN A 291 -1.47 -6.21 -20.54
CA GLN A 291 -2.57 -7.03 -21.01
C GLN A 291 -3.70 -7.15 -19.98
N THR A 292 -3.39 -6.83 -18.71
CA THR A 292 -4.34 -6.90 -17.59
C THR A 292 -4.30 -5.60 -16.79
N GLY A 293 -5.33 -5.36 -16.00
CA GLY A 293 -5.37 -4.22 -15.08
C GLY A 293 -4.21 -4.22 -14.08
N LEU A 294 -3.85 -5.39 -13.55
CA LEU A 294 -2.69 -5.53 -12.66
C LEU A 294 -1.38 -5.11 -13.34
N GLU A 295 -1.18 -5.47 -14.59
CA GLU A 295 -0.03 -5.00 -15.37
C GLU A 295 -0.11 -3.50 -15.70
N GLY A 296 -1.32 -2.99 -15.94
CA GLY A 296 -1.58 -1.57 -16.23
C GLY A 296 -1.11 -0.65 -15.12
N LYS A 297 -1.21 -1.06 -13.85
CA LYS A 297 -0.72 -0.33 -12.67
C LYS A 297 0.80 -0.11 -12.67
N PHE A 298 1.53 -0.88 -13.48
CA PHE A 298 2.98 -0.80 -13.68
C PHE A 298 3.35 -0.40 -15.12
N SER A 299 2.49 0.44 -15.74
CA SER A 299 2.69 1.02 -17.07
C SER A 299 2.52 2.52 -17.04
N VAL A 300 3.61 3.27 -17.03
CA VAL A 300 3.58 4.74 -17.15
C VAL A 300 2.92 5.18 -18.46
N TYR A 301 3.04 4.38 -19.50
CA TYR A 301 2.44 4.63 -20.83
C TYR A 301 0.91 4.54 -20.80
N HIS A 302 0.39 3.48 -20.16
CA HIS A 302 -1.06 3.30 -19.97
C HIS A 302 -1.61 4.37 -19.04
N ALA A 303 -0.93 4.65 -17.93
CA ALA A 303 -1.34 5.63 -16.93
C ALA A 303 -1.50 7.04 -17.54
N ALA A 304 -0.53 7.49 -18.34
CA ALA A 304 -0.62 8.78 -19.03
C ALA A 304 -1.78 8.83 -20.05
N ALA A 305 -1.99 7.73 -20.81
CA ALA A 305 -3.09 7.66 -21.76
C ALA A 305 -4.46 7.70 -21.07
N ALA A 306 -4.66 6.92 -20.00
CA ALA A 306 -5.90 6.88 -19.22
C ALA A 306 -6.17 8.25 -18.55
N ALA A 307 -5.13 8.89 -18.00
CA ALA A 307 -5.22 10.23 -17.42
C ALA A 307 -5.73 11.29 -18.39
N ILE A 308 -5.28 11.23 -19.65
CA ILE A 308 -5.78 12.14 -20.69
C ILE A 308 -7.22 11.81 -21.11
N ILE A 309 -7.56 10.53 -21.27
CA ILE A 309 -8.89 10.12 -21.75
C ILE A 309 -9.95 10.43 -20.71
N ASP A 310 -9.72 10.00 -19.48
CA ASP A 310 -10.75 10.03 -18.44
C ASP A 310 -10.60 11.21 -17.46
N GLY A 311 -9.43 11.87 -17.41
CA GLY A 311 -9.13 12.88 -16.40
C GLY A 311 -9.02 12.29 -14.99
N ALA A 312 -8.71 11.01 -14.88
CA ALA A 312 -8.65 10.25 -13.63
C ALA A 312 -7.59 9.15 -13.69
N GLY A 313 -7.22 8.61 -12.53
CA GLY A 313 -6.30 7.49 -12.39
C GLY A 313 -6.74 6.51 -11.29
N GLY A 314 -8.05 6.35 -11.09
CA GLY A 314 -8.63 5.45 -10.09
C GLY A 314 -8.67 3.97 -10.55
N VAL A 315 -9.39 3.14 -9.80
CA VAL A 315 -9.47 1.69 -10.04
C VAL A 315 -9.98 1.36 -11.43
N GLN A 316 -10.97 2.12 -11.93
CA GLN A 316 -11.56 1.90 -13.25
C GLN A 316 -10.55 2.08 -14.39
N GLN A 317 -9.66 3.07 -14.29
CA GLN A 317 -8.61 3.34 -15.28
C GLN A 317 -7.57 2.24 -15.37
N PHE A 318 -7.48 1.39 -14.34
CA PHE A 318 -6.60 0.22 -14.28
C PHE A 318 -7.39 -1.10 -14.28
N SER A 319 -8.58 -1.11 -14.90
CA SER A 319 -9.32 -2.35 -15.18
C SER A 319 -8.79 -3.03 -16.45
N ASP A 320 -9.05 -4.33 -16.59
CA ASP A 320 -8.74 -5.09 -17.80
C ASP A 320 -9.39 -4.47 -19.05
N GLU A 321 -10.61 -3.96 -18.90
CA GLU A 321 -11.35 -3.28 -19.97
C GLU A 321 -10.63 -2.01 -20.43
N SER A 322 -10.22 -1.15 -19.49
CA SER A 322 -9.50 0.10 -19.80
C SER A 322 -8.15 -0.19 -20.47
N VAL A 323 -7.41 -1.17 -19.97
CA VAL A 323 -6.09 -1.54 -20.53
C VAL A 323 -6.18 -2.03 -21.97
N ARG A 324 -7.27 -2.71 -22.32
CA ARG A 324 -7.52 -3.28 -23.65
C ARG A 324 -8.35 -2.37 -24.57
N ASN A 325 -8.85 -1.25 -24.06
CA ASN A 325 -9.68 -0.32 -24.84
C ASN A 325 -8.88 0.23 -26.04
N PRO A 326 -9.40 0.12 -27.29
CA PRO A 326 -8.66 0.56 -28.48
C PRO A 326 -8.26 2.03 -28.47
N VAL A 327 -9.05 2.92 -27.85
CA VAL A 327 -8.73 4.36 -27.74
C VAL A 327 -7.54 4.54 -26.81
N THR A 328 -7.57 3.86 -25.64
CA THR A 328 -6.46 3.89 -24.67
C THR A 328 -5.18 3.31 -25.29
N VAL A 329 -5.26 2.18 -25.97
CA VAL A 329 -4.14 1.55 -26.67
C VAL A 329 -3.56 2.50 -27.73
N SER A 330 -4.41 3.11 -28.56
CA SER A 330 -3.97 4.06 -29.58
C SER A 330 -3.26 5.28 -29.04
N LEU A 331 -3.67 5.82 -27.88
CA LEU A 331 -2.98 6.94 -27.24
C LEU A 331 -1.72 6.47 -26.51
N ARG A 332 -1.79 5.34 -25.79
CA ARG A 332 -0.64 4.73 -25.13
C ARG A 332 0.54 4.50 -26.06
N ASP A 333 0.28 4.05 -27.29
CA ASP A 333 1.32 3.77 -28.29
C ASP A 333 2.02 5.05 -28.78
N ARG A 334 1.48 6.23 -28.49
CA ARG A 334 2.05 7.55 -28.75
C ARG A 334 2.72 8.19 -27.53
N VAL A 335 2.76 7.47 -26.39
CA VAL A 335 3.49 7.90 -25.21
C VAL A 335 4.94 7.43 -25.30
N THR A 336 5.86 8.35 -25.14
CA THR A 336 7.31 8.10 -25.09
C THR A 336 7.88 8.53 -23.76
N THR A 337 9.02 7.97 -23.38
CA THR A 337 9.71 8.32 -22.15
C THR A 337 11.15 8.71 -22.43
N VAL A 338 11.62 9.75 -21.76
CA VAL A 338 13.02 10.18 -21.73
C VAL A 338 13.51 10.03 -20.28
N VAL A 339 14.59 9.29 -20.10
CA VAL A 339 15.21 9.12 -18.77
C VAL A 339 16.09 10.33 -18.48
N ASP A 340 15.87 10.94 -17.32
CA ASP A 340 16.66 12.04 -16.81
C ASP A 340 17.02 11.80 -15.35
N PRO A 341 18.30 11.53 -15.02
CA PRO A 341 18.74 11.27 -13.65
C PRO A 341 18.72 12.53 -12.76
N ASP A 342 18.59 13.74 -13.33
CA ASP A 342 18.51 14.98 -12.57
C ASP A 342 17.07 15.29 -12.09
N ILE A 343 16.07 14.55 -12.58
CA ILE A 343 14.68 14.57 -12.10
C ILE A 343 14.59 13.56 -10.94
N HIS A 344 14.01 13.97 -9.81
CA HIS A 344 13.78 13.08 -8.68
C HIS A 344 12.70 12.03 -8.98
N GLU A 345 12.69 10.93 -8.23
CA GLU A 345 11.79 9.78 -8.45
C GLU A 345 10.30 10.10 -8.24
N ASP A 346 10.00 11.18 -7.52
CA ASP A 346 8.66 11.73 -7.23
C ASP A 346 8.29 12.91 -8.15
N GLN A 347 9.08 13.18 -9.20
CA GLN A 347 8.89 14.28 -10.16
C GLN A 347 8.68 13.76 -11.58
N ALA A 348 8.05 14.58 -12.43
CA ALA A 348 7.96 14.33 -13.87
C ALA A 348 7.79 15.64 -14.66
N ARG A 349 8.36 15.67 -15.88
CA ARG A 349 8.04 16.69 -16.89
C ARG A 349 7.22 16.04 -17.99
N ILE A 350 6.07 16.62 -18.29
CA ILE A 350 5.14 16.16 -19.31
C ILE A 350 5.14 17.14 -20.46
N THR A 351 5.35 16.66 -21.68
CA THR A 351 5.19 17.45 -22.91
C THR A 351 4.15 16.79 -23.80
N ILE A 352 3.05 17.50 -24.10
CA ILE A 352 2.01 17.05 -25.02
C ILE A 352 2.14 17.84 -26.32
N THR A 353 2.31 17.14 -27.45
CA THR A 353 2.32 17.71 -28.78
C THR A 353 0.97 17.55 -29.42
N LEU A 354 0.38 18.65 -29.90
CA LEU A 354 -0.92 18.65 -30.59
C LEU A 354 -0.74 18.45 -32.09
N LYS A 355 -1.67 17.72 -32.73
CA LYS A 355 -1.69 17.50 -34.18
C LYS A 355 -1.85 18.82 -34.95
N GLU A 356 -2.68 19.72 -34.44
CA GLU A 356 -2.89 21.00 -35.06
C GLU A 356 -1.70 21.95 -34.80
N GLY A 357 -0.96 22.30 -35.85
CA GLY A 357 0.16 23.23 -35.76
C GLY A 357 1.37 22.74 -34.98
N GLY A 358 1.44 21.51 -34.53
CA GLY A 358 2.57 20.98 -33.73
C GLY A 358 2.79 21.71 -32.40
N ARG A 359 1.76 22.34 -31.84
CA ARG A 359 1.84 23.11 -30.58
C ARG A 359 2.24 22.19 -29.46
N ARG A 360 3.23 22.57 -28.64
CA ARG A 360 3.69 21.86 -27.46
C ARG A 360 3.13 22.51 -26.22
N LEU A 361 2.63 21.68 -25.31
CA LEU A 361 2.14 22.05 -23.99
C LEU A 361 3.03 21.34 -22.97
N GLU A 362 3.53 22.06 -21.98
CA GLU A 362 4.50 21.54 -21.03
C GLU A 362 4.03 21.76 -19.59
N LYS A 363 4.29 20.76 -18.73
CA LYS A 363 4.02 20.81 -17.29
C LYS A 363 5.15 20.09 -16.55
N PHE A 364 5.67 20.72 -15.52
CA PHE A 364 6.55 20.07 -14.55
C PHE A 364 5.77 19.87 -13.24
N ILE A 365 5.78 18.66 -12.74
CA ILE A 365 5.21 18.29 -11.43
C ILE A 365 6.36 18.04 -10.49
N GLU A 366 6.50 18.91 -9.51
CA GLU A 366 7.48 18.79 -8.43
C GLU A 366 6.94 17.90 -7.31
N HIS A 367 5.67 18.09 -6.94
CA HIS A 367 4.99 17.34 -5.89
C HIS A 367 3.59 16.96 -6.38
N ALA A 368 3.42 15.69 -6.75
CA ALA A 368 2.11 15.18 -7.15
C ALA A 368 1.11 15.24 -5.99
N ILE A 369 -0.18 15.39 -6.33
CA ILE A 369 -1.24 15.25 -5.31
C ILE A 369 -1.11 13.91 -4.58
N GLY A 370 -1.27 13.93 -3.26
CA GLY A 370 -1.13 12.77 -2.40
C GLY A 370 0.28 12.54 -1.84
N SER A 371 1.29 13.35 -2.25
CA SER A 371 2.62 13.38 -1.61
C SER A 371 2.56 14.02 -0.22
N VAL A 372 3.67 14.00 0.51
CA VAL A 372 3.78 14.65 1.82
C VAL A 372 3.68 16.17 1.69
N GLU A 373 4.25 16.73 0.63
CA GLU A 373 4.29 18.16 0.33
C GLU A 373 2.96 18.68 -0.26
N ASN A 374 2.19 17.81 -0.91
CA ASN A 374 0.87 18.13 -1.49
C ASN A 374 -0.16 17.06 -1.07
N PRO A 375 -0.50 16.96 0.23
CA PRO A 375 -1.28 15.86 0.77
C PRO A 375 -2.75 15.92 0.36
N MET A 376 -3.37 14.76 0.21
CA MET A 376 -4.83 14.65 0.12
C MET A 376 -5.48 15.25 1.38
N THR A 377 -6.56 15.98 1.20
CA THR A 377 -7.38 16.49 2.31
C THR A 377 -8.17 15.35 2.97
N ASP A 378 -8.77 15.61 4.14
CA ASP A 378 -9.68 14.65 4.78
C ASP A 378 -10.88 14.35 3.86
N ALA A 379 -11.40 15.37 3.15
CA ALA A 379 -12.51 15.22 2.20
C ALA A 379 -12.11 14.33 0.99
N ASP A 380 -10.88 14.45 0.49
CA ASP A 380 -10.38 13.59 -0.58
C ASP A 380 -10.25 12.13 -0.13
N LEU A 381 -9.80 11.90 1.12
CA LEU A 381 -9.73 10.55 1.70
C LEU A 381 -11.13 9.95 1.90
N GLU A 382 -12.11 10.74 2.35
CA GLU A 382 -13.51 10.32 2.47
C GLU A 382 -14.09 9.97 1.09
N ALA A 383 -13.86 10.81 0.09
CA ALA A 383 -14.32 10.56 -1.27
C ALA A 383 -13.71 9.27 -1.84
N LYS A 384 -12.42 9.05 -1.60
CA LYS A 384 -11.72 7.81 -1.96
C LYS A 384 -12.32 6.60 -1.25
N PHE A 385 -12.54 6.69 0.07
CA PHE A 385 -13.14 5.63 0.88
C PHE A 385 -14.53 5.25 0.35
N ILE A 386 -15.38 6.25 0.12
CA ILE A 386 -16.73 6.06 -0.41
C ILE A 386 -16.68 5.39 -1.79
N GLY A 387 -15.83 5.90 -2.68
CA GLY A 387 -15.68 5.34 -4.03
C GLY A 387 -15.15 3.90 -4.05
N LEU A 388 -14.30 3.52 -3.09
CA LEU A 388 -13.79 2.15 -2.94
C LEU A 388 -14.83 1.20 -2.36
N ALA A 389 -15.63 1.66 -1.42
CA ALA A 389 -16.65 0.85 -0.75
C ALA A 389 -17.98 0.78 -1.53
N ASP A 390 -18.19 1.68 -2.50
CA ASP A 390 -19.39 1.70 -3.34
C ASP A 390 -19.48 0.41 -4.18
N GLY A 391 -20.68 -0.16 -4.24
CA GLY A 391 -20.90 -1.46 -4.90
C GLY A 391 -20.41 -2.68 -4.12
N VAL A 392 -19.66 -2.51 -3.01
CA VAL A 392 -19.27 -3.59 -2.10
C VAL A 392 -20.18 -3.64 -0.88
N LEU A 393 -20.43 -2.48 -0.28
CA LEU A 393 -21.32 -2.33 0.88
C LEU A 393 -22.52 -1.42 0.55
N PRO A 394 -23.67 -1.61 1.20
CA PRO A 394 -24.78 -0.67 1.10
C PRO A 394 -24.38 0.77 1.49
N SER A 395 -24.85 1.78 0.78
CA SER A 395 -24.44 3.19 1.00
C SER A 395 -24.64 3.70 2.44
N GLY A 396 -25.65 3.20 3.15
CA GLY A 396 -25.86 3.52 4.57
C GLY A 396 -24.78 2.93 5.46
N GLN A 397 -24.34 1.70 5.17
CA GLN A 397 -23.27 1.01 5.89
C GLN A 397 -21.90 1.67 5.60
N VAL A 398 -21.65 2.10 4.36
CA VAL A 398 -20.42 2.84 4.00
C VAL A 398 -20.24 4.07 4.87
N ARG A 399 -21.32 4.87 5.06
CA ARG A 399 -21.26 6.07 5.92
C ARG A 399 -21.02 5.73 7.39
N GLN A 400 -21.73 4.70 7.90
CA GLN A 400 -21.52 4.25 9.28
C GLN A 400 -20.08 3.76 9.51
N LEU A 401 -19.52 3.01 8.56
CA LEU A 401 -18.15 2.53 8.64
C LEU A 401 -17.13 3.68 8.59
N LEU A 402 -17.38 4.68 7.74
CA LEU A 402 -16.58 5.90 7.67
C LEU A 402 -16.58 6.62 9.03
N ASP A 403 -17.78 6.80 9.64
CA ASP A 403 -17.92 7.42 10.96
C ASP A 403 -17.20 6.61 12.04
N LEU A 404 -17.26 5.28 12.02
CA LEU A 404 -16.52 4.42 12.94
C LEU A 404 -15.01 4.61 12.79
N CYS A 405 -14.49 4.68 11.55
CA CYS A 405 -13.08 4.91 11.29
C CYS A 405 -12.60 6.26 11.85
N TRP A 406 -13.32 7.35 11.61
CA TRP A 406 -12.97 8.66 12.16
C TRP A 406 -13.00 8.70 13.69
N ASN A 407 -13.89 7.96 14.32
CA ASN A 407 -14.09 7.93 15.77
C ASN A 407 -13.36 6.76 16.46
N ILE A 408 -12.47 6.05 15.76
CA ILE A 408 -11.84 4.83 16.26
C ILE A 408 -11.21 5.00 17.66
N GLU A 409 -10.56 6.13 17.95
CA GLU A 409 -9.90 6.38 19.25
C GLU A 409 -10.86 6.22 20.42
N THR A 410 -12.14 6.53 20.23
CA THR A 410 -13.17 6.49 21.29
C THR A 410 -13.95 5.19 21.36
N LEU A 411 -13.75 4.30 20.39
CA LEU A 411 -14.48 3.03 20.36
C LEU A 411 -14.06 2.13 21.53
N PRO A 412 -15.02 1.49 22.18
CA PRO A 412 -14.73 0.52 23.26
C PRO A 412 -14.02 -0.74 22.73
N SER A 413 -14.23 -1.07 21.47
CA SER A 413 -13.54 -2.16 20.76
C SER A 413 -13.28 -1.78 19.31
N ALA A 414 -12.05 -2.03 18.84
CA ALA A 414 -11.69 -1.87 17.43
C ALA A 414 -12.38 -2.92 16.53
N SER A 415 -12.90 -4.04 17.09
CA SER A 415 -13.68 -5.02 16.32
C SER A 415 -14.93 -4.44 15.66
N LEU A 416 -15.47 -3.32 16.19
CA LEU A 416 -16.61 -2.62 15.60
C LEU A 416 -16.33 -2.15 14.16
N ILE A 417 -15.06 -1.92 13.81
CA ILE A 417 -14.66 -1.61 12.42
C ILE A 417 -14.89 -2.84 11.53
N ALA A 418 -14.43 -4.02 11.97
CA ALA A 418 -14.62 -5.26 11.22
C ALA A 418 -16.11 -5.61 11.10
N GLU A 419 -16.88 -5.48 12.18
CA GLU A 419 -18.34 -5.71 12.21
C GLU A 419 -19.05 -4.76 11.22
N GLY A 420 -18.67 -3.47 11.20
CA GLY A 420 -19.21 -2.47 10.27
C GLY A 420 -18.83 -2.71 8.79
N ALA A 421 -17.78 -3.49 8.54
CA ALA A 421 -17.28 -3.81 7.22
C ALA A 421 -17.72 -5.18 6.66
N ILE A 422 -18.61 -5.90 7.34
CA ILE A 422 -19.12 -7.19 6.86
C ILE A 422 -20.02 -6.95 5.63
N GLY A 423 -19.63 -7.54 4.49
CA GLY A 423 -20.43 -7.52 3.26
C GLY A 423 -21.51 -8.62 3.26
N ALA A 424 -22.45 -8.50 2.31
CA ALA A 424 -23.47 -9.52 2.09
C ALA A 424 -22.90 -10.74 1.35
#